data_26659354f1b19d3db2d50169bca35dd2
#
_entry.id   26659354f1b19d3db2d50169bca35dd2
#
_cell.length_a   1.000
_cell.length_b   1.000
_cell.length_c   1.000
_cell.angle_alpha   90.00
_cell.angle_beta   90.00
_cell.angle_gamma   90.00
#
_symmetry.space_group_name_H-M   'P 1'
#
loop_
_entity.id
_entity.type
_entity.pdbx_description
1 polymer ?
#
loop_
_entity_poly.entity_id
_entity_poly.type
_entity_poly.pdbx_seq_one_letter_code
_entity_poly.pdbx_strand_id
1 'polypeptide(L)'
;MKFNNTKSSGFSLIELLVVVAILGVISTVGLMSYNGYTKAAKKKAVINIMQQVTLAQAEWYSETGSYWNQTSACTPDASTSSDLEKNFMNEANLITKELGFWVCVEGTTADYKVKAKSTTPGNKCAPTLTRSGKLDTSTC
;
A
#
# COMPACT_ATOMS: atom_id res chain seq x y z
N MET A 1 51.49 -9.61 -43.46
CA MET A 1 50.42 -9.42 -42.46
C MET A 1 49.62 -10.73 -42.37
N LYS A 2 49.64 -11.42 -41.21
CA LYS A 2 48.81 -12.62 -40.96
C LYS A 2 47.53 -12.17 -40.28
N PHE A 3 46.39 -12.29 -40.96
CA PHE A 3 45.08 -12.10 -40.32
C PHE A 3 44.75 -13.31 -39.47
N ASN A 4 44.74 -13.14 -38.16
CA ASN A 4 44.25 -14.16 -37.25
C ASN A 4 42.70 -14.19 -37.39
N ASN A 5 42.20 -15.26 -37.99
CA ASN A 5 40.78 -15.54 -38.11
C ASN A 5 40.29 -16.07 -36.75
N THR A 6 39.80 -15.21 -35.90
CA THR A 6 39.11 -15.61 -34.66
C THR A 6 37.81 -16.28 -35.04
N LYS A 7 37.70 -17.60 -34.83
CA LYS A 7 36.46 -18.34 -34.98
C LYS A 7 35.45 -17.81 -33.94
N SER A 8 34.47 -17.05 -34.37
CA SER A 8 33.32 -16.75 -33.54
C SER A 8 32.46 -18.02 -33.42
N SER A 9 32.44 -18.64 -32.23
CA SER A 9 31.50 -19.72 -31.93
C SER A 9 30.09 -19.11 -31.75
N GLY A 10 29.17 -19.41 -32.67
CA GLY A 10 27.78 -19.05 -32.52
C GLY A 10 27.06 -19.97 -31.52
N PHE A 11 26.03 -19.49 -30.86
CA PHE A 11 25.14 -20.30 -30.01
C PHE A 11 24.46 -21.39 -30.84
N SER A 12 24.32 -22.58 -30.28
CA SER A 12 23.55 -23.64 -30.93
C SER A 12 22.03 -23.36 -30.70
N LEU A 13 21.19 -23.80 -31.64
CA LEU A 13 19.75 -23.62 -31.57
C LEU A 13 19.15 -24.31 -30.33
N ILE A 14 19.73 -25.45 -29.93
CA ILE A 14 19.27 -26.19 -28.74
C ILE A 14 19.62 -25.45 -27.42
N GLU A 15 20.78 -24.80 -27.35
CA GLU A 15 21.15 -23.99 -26.18
C GLU A 15 20.16 -22.85 -25.98
N LEU A 16 19.74 -22.15 -27.04
CA LEU A 16 18.75 -21.10 -26.97
C LEU A 16 17.38 -21.66 -26.54
N LEU A 17 16.97 -22.80 -27.10
CA LEU A 17 15.69 -23.43 -26.79
C LEU A 17 15.60 -23.83 -25.31
N VAL A 18 16.65 -24.42 -24.75
CA VAL A 18 16.68 -24.79 -23.32
C VAL A 18 16.62 -23.56 -22.42
N VAL A 19 17.34 -22.49 -22.76
CA VAL A 19 17.31 -21.24 -21.98
C VAL A 19 15.91 -20.63 -21.94
N VAL A 20 15.21 -20.52 -23.08
CA VAL A 20 13.86 -19.95 -23.10
C VAL A 20 12.83 -20.84 -22.39
N ALA A 21 13.03 -22.17 -22.44
CA ALA A 21 12.18 -23.10 -21.71
C ALA A 21 12.30 -22.89 -20.18
N ILE A 22 13.53 -22.78 -19.66
CA ILE A 22 13.79 -22.53 -18.23
C ILE A 22 13.24 -21.16 -17.82
N LEU A 23 13.48 -20.11 -18.62
CA LEU A 23 12.96 -18.77 -18.35
C LEU A 23 11.41 -18.75 -18.32
N GLY A 24 10.76 -19.51 -19.21
CA GLY A 24 9.30 -19.66 -19.23
C GLY A 24 8.78 -20.26 -17.93
N VAL A 25 9.39 -21.31 -17.41
CA VAL A 25 8.99 -21.94 -16.15
C VAL A 25 9.18 -21.00 -14.95
N ILE A 26 10.34 -20.35 -14.83
CA ILE A 26 10.62 -19.42 -13.73
C ILE A 26 9.67 -18.22 -13.75
N SER A 27 9.36 -17.68 -14.92
CA SER A 27 8.46 -16.54 -15.06
C SER A 27 7.06 -16.81 -14.54
N THR A 28 6.51 -18.00 -14.73
CA THR A 28 5.16 -18.36 -14.27
C THR A 28 5.06 -18.37 -12.75
N VAL A 29 6.03 -18.95 -12.07
CA VAL A 29 6.11 -19.00 -10.60
C VAL A 29 6.33 -17.61 -10.02
N GLY A 30 7.20 -16.80 -10.65
CA GLY A 30 7.52 -15.45 -10.22
C GLY A 30 6.31 -14.52 -10.18
N LEU A 31 5.44 -14.56 -11.19
CA LEU A 31 4.25 -13.70 -11.26
C LEU A 31 3.24 -13.96 -10.14
N MET A 32 3.01 -15.22 -9.77
CA MET A 32 2.08 -15.58 -8.70
C MET A 32 2.57 -15.08 -7.33
N SER A 33 3.86 -15.26 -7.05
CA SER A 33 4.48 -14.81 -5.80
C SER A 33 4.52 -13.29 -5.69
N TYR A 34 4.80 -12.58 -6.80
CA TYR A 34 4.85 -11.13 -6.85
C TYR A 34 3.50 -10.49 -6.50
N ASN A 35 2.39 -11.01 -7.01
CA ASN A 35 1.04 -10.49 -6.72
C ASN A 35 0.67 -10.64 -5.24
N GLY A 36 1.05 -11.74 -4.60
CA GLY A 36 0.85 -11.93 -3.17
C GLY A 36 1.67 -10.96 -2.32
N TYR A 37 2.95 -10.79 -2.68
CA TYR A 37 3.86 -9.89 -2.01
C TYR A 37 3.41 -8.42 -2.09
N THR A 38 3.00 -7.96 -3.27
CA THR A 38 2.54 -6.57 -3.46
C THR A 38 1.27 -6.26 -2.66
N LYS A 39 0.31 -7.20 -2.57
CA LYS A 39 -0.88 -7.05 -1.72
C LYS A 39 -0.50 -6.93 -0.23
N ALA A 40 0.39 -7.78 0.25
CA ALA A 40 0.86 -7.73 1.63
C ALA A 40 1.63 -6.45 1.94
N ALA A 41 2.48 -5.98 1.01
CA ALA A 41 3.22 -4.73 1.13
C ALA A 41 2.28 -3.52 1.21
N LYS A 42 1.26 -3.44 0.35
CA LYS A 42 0.24 -2.37 0.37
C LYS A 42 -0.56 -2.36 1.67
N LYS A 43 -0.93 -3.54 2.18
CA LYS A 43 -1.59 -3.66 3.49
C LYS A 43 -0.72 -3.11 4.61
N LYS A 44 0.57 -3.46 4.64
CA LYS A 44 1.50 -2.93 5.64
C LYS A 44 1.69 -1.41 5.50
N ALA A 45 1.78 -0.91 4.28
CA ALA A 45 1.94 0.51 4.02
C ALA A 45 0.73 1.32 4.54
N VAL A 46 -0.51 0.87 4.29
CA VAL A 46 -1.69 1.57 4.82
C VAL A 46 -1.76 1.52 6.35
N ILE A 47 -1.37 0.41 6.98
CA ILE A 47 -1.31 0.32 8.44
C ILE A 47 -0.30 1.34 9.01
N ASN A 48 0.86 1.51 8.38
CA ASN A 48 1.83 2.53 8.77
C ASN A 48 1.25 3.95 8.66
N ILE A 49 0.50 4.25 7.60
CA ILE A 49 -0.19 5.54 7.46
C ILE A 49 -1.23 5.72 8.58
N MET A 50 -2.02 4.70 8.89
CA MET A 50 -2.98 4.75 9.99
C MET A 50 -2.30 5.03 11.34
N GLN A 51 -1.10 4.49 11.57
CA GLN A 51 -0.29 4.78 12.76
C GLN A 51 0.24 6.22 12.76
N GLN A 52 0.66 6.76 11.62
CA GLN A 52 1.05 8.17 11.49
C GLN A 52 -0.14 9.11 11.79
N VAL A 53 -1.34 8.78 11.29
CA VAL A 53 -2.56 9.50 11.65
C VAL A 53 -2.80 9.46 13.17
N THR A 54 -2.57 8.33 13.83
CA THR A 54 -2.69 8.22 15.30
C THR A 54 -1.69 9.11 16.04
N LEU A 55 -0.46 9.22 15.53
CA LEU A 55 0.56 10.13 16.10
C LEU A 55 0.15 11.59 15.92
N ALA A 56 -0.30 11.97 14.72
CA ALA A 56 -0.81 13.32 14.46
C ALA A 56 -2.04 13.65 15.31
N GLN A 57 -2.90 12.67 15.62
CA GLN A 57 -4.03 12.83 16.55
C GLN A 57 -3.56 13.14 17.98
N ALA A 58 -2.48 12.53 18.43
CA ALA A 58 -1.93 12.82 19.76
C ALA A 58 -1.34 14.22 19.84
N GLU A 59 -0.67 14.67 18.77
CA GLU A 59 -0.16 16.04 18.64
C GLU A 59 -1.30 17.06 18.63
N TRP A 60 -2.30 16.85 17.75
CA TRP A 60 -3.49 17.71 17.67
C TRP A 60 -4.23 17.81 19.01
N TYR A 61 -4.38 16.69 19.71
CA TYR A 61 -5.02 16.68 21.03
C TYR A 61 -4.22 17.48 22.07
N SER A 62 -2.89 17.44 22.02
CA SER A 62 -2.03 18.19 22.93
C SER A 62 -2.16 19.72 22.76
N GLU A 63 -2.49 20.16 21.54
CA GLU A 63 -2.64 21.59 21.21
C GLU A 63 -4.07 22.10 21.43
N THR A 64 -5.08 21.29 21.09
CA THR A 64 -6.48 21.72 21.03
C THR A 64 -7.37 21.17 22.15
N GLY A 65 -6.92 20.13 22.84
CA GLY A 65 -7.72 19.41 23.85
C GLY A 65 -8.82 18.52 23.26
N SER A 66 -8.83 18.30 21.95
CA SER A 66 -9.82 17.48 21.24
C SER A 66 -9.19 16.70 20.10
N TYR A 67 -9.81 15.57 19.70
CA TYR A 67 -9.37 14.82 18.54
C TYR A 67 -9.97 15.38 17.26
N TRP A 68 -9.16 15.37 16.20
CA TRP A 68 -9.63 15.72 14.87
C TRP A 68 -10.44 14.57 14.26
N ASN A 69 -11.53 14.91 13.60
CA ASN A 69 -12.36 13.95 12.86
C ASN A 69 -13.00 14.62 11.65
N GLN A 70 -13.27 13.85 10.61
CA GLN A 70 -13.97 14.35 9.43
C GLN A 70 -15.49 14.39 9.68
N THR A 71 -16.02 13.30 10.23
CA THR A 71 -17.44 13.14 10.55
C THR A 71 -17.62 12.10 11.65
N SER A 72 -18.80 12.02 12.26
CA SER A 72 -19.13 10.97 13.23
C SER A 72 -19.09 9.55 12.64
N ALA A 73 -19.29 9.43 11.31
CA ALA A 73 -19.16 8.17 10.57
C ALA A 73 -18.66 8.46 9.14
N CYS A 74 -17.53 7.91 8.76
CA CYS A 74 -16.95 8.12 7.43
C CYS A 74 -16.86 6.83 6.61
N THR A 75 -16.91 6.96 5.29
CA THR A 75 -16.56 5.90 4.35
C THR A 75 -15.26 6.29 3.63
N PRO A 76 -14.20 5.48 3.71
CA PRO A 76 -12.94 5.82 3.03
C PRO A 76 -13.12 5.90 1.52
N ASP A 77 -12.80 7.05 0.93
CA ASP A 77 -12.79 7.36 -0.50
C ASP A 77 -11.69 8.36 -0.85
N ALA A 78 -11.64 8.79 -2.12
CA ALA A 78 -10.62 9.74 -2.59
C ALA A 78 -10.77 11.12 -1.93
N SER A 79 -12.01 11.56 -1.68
CA SER A 79 -12.27 12.88 -1.10
C SER A 79 -11.89 12.92 0.37
N THR A 80 -12.27 11.92 1.15
CA THR A 80 -11.92 11.81 2.58
C THR A 80 -10.40 11.64 2.76
N SER A 81 -9.73 10.91 1.89
CA SER A 81 -8.27 10.77 1.94
C SER A 81 -7.56 12.10 1.65
N SER A 82 -8.02 12.84 0.62
CA SER A 82 -7.45 14.15 0.29
C SER A 82 -7.71 15.20 1.38
N ASP A 83 -8.87 15.15 2.04
CA ASP A 83 -9.20 16.02 3.16
C ASP A 83 -8.30 15.74 4.37
N LEU A 84 -8.10 14.45 4.70
CA LEU A 84 -7.18 14.03 5.75
C LEU A 84 -5.74 14.53 5.51
N GLU A 85 -5.24 14.39 4.29
CA GLU A 85 -3.90 14.83 3.93
C GLU A 85 -3.73 16.35 4.06
N LYS A 86 -4.64 17.11 3.47
CA LYS A 86 -4.52 18.57 3.36
C LYS A 86 -4.85 19.31 4.64
N ASN A 87 -5.92 18.89 5.32
CA ASN A 87 -6.50 19.66 6.42
C ASN A 87 -6.04 19.18 7.80
N PHE A 88 -5.48 17.97 7.87
CA PHE A 88 -5.03 17.42 9.14
C PHE A 88 -3.53 17.11 9.18
N MET A 89 -3.02 16.36 8.21
CA MET A 89 -1.61 15.97 8.21
C MET A 89 -0.69 17.04 7.61
N ASN A 90 -1.25 18.02 6.92
CA ASN A 90 -0.52 19.07 6.19
C ASN A 90 0.55 18.50 5.22
N GLU A 91 0.30 17.32 4.71
CA GLU A 91 1.13 16.61 3.75
C GLU A 91 0.31 16.28 2.49
N ALA A 92 0.93 16.30 1.33
CA ALA A 92 0.29 15.93 0.08
C ALA A 92 0.87 14.61 -0.45
N ASN A 93 0.00 13.81 -1.06
CA ASN A 93 0.36 12.54 -1.72
C ASN A 93 0.87 11.42 -0.80
N LEU A 94 0.49 11.42 0.47
CA LEU A 94 0.75 10.33 1.39
C LEU A 94 -0.13 9.11 1.06
N ILE A 95 -1.40 9.37 0.71
CA ILE A 95 -2.41 8.36 0.36
C ILE A 95 -2.62 8.36 -1.15
N THR A 96 -1.65 7.86 -1.88
CA THR A 96 -1.71 7.83 -3.35
C THR A 96 -2.58 6.68 -3.87
N LYS A 97 -3.01 6.79 -5.12
CA LYS A 97 -3.75 5.71 -5.80
C LYS A 97 -2.94 4.40 -5.87
N GLU A 98 -1.61 4.50 -5.95
CA GLU A 98 -0.68 3.36 -5.99
C GLU A 98 -0.65 2.59 -4.66
N LEU A 99 -0.94 3.25 -3.53
CA LEU A 99 -1.12 2.62 -2.23
C LEU A 99 -2.22 1.55 -2.30
N GLY A 100 -3.28 1.79 -3.11
CA GLY A 100 -4.39 0.87 -3.26
C GLY A 100 -5.36 0.85 -2.09
N PHE A 101 -5.34 1.90 -1.26
CA PHE A 101 -6.27 2.11 -0.14
C PHE A 101 -6.67 3.57 -0.02
N TRP A 102 -7.91 3.81 0.39
CA TRP A 102 -8.39 5.09 0.88
C TRP A 102 -8.46 5.06 2.40
N VAL A 103 -8.28 6.22 3.04
CA VAL A 103 -8.28 6.35 4.50
C VAL A 103 -9.20 7.49 4.91
N CYS A 104 -9.88 7.33 6.05
CA CYS A 104 -10.63 8.41 6.70
C CYS A 104 -10.60 8.26 8.23
N VAL A 105 -10.94 9.34 8.93
CA VAL A 105 -11.03 9.37 10.39
C VAL A 105 -12.46 9.69 10.78
N GLU A 106 -13.11 8.76 11.48
CA GLU A 106 -14.42 8.97 12.09
C GLU A 106 -14.31 9.12 13.59
N GLY A 107 -15.23 9.85 14.19
CA GLY A 107 -15.28 9.96 15.63
C GLY A 107 -15.92 11.23 16.14
N THR A 108 -15.54 11.59 17.35
CA THR A 108 -15.95 12.79 18.07
C THR A 108 -14.72 13.52 18.60
N THR A 109 -14.91 14.65 19.26
CA THR A 109 -13.82 15.37 19.93
C THR A 109 -13.17 14.57 21.08
N ALA A 110 -13.84 13.53 21.59
CA ALA A 110 -13.37 12.71 22.71
C ALA A 110 -12.76 11.36 22.28
N ASP A 111 -13.12 10.85 21.09
CA ASP A 111 -12.65 9.54 20.60
C ASP A 111 -12.64 9.51 19.08
N TYR A 112 -11.75 8.68 18.50
CA TYR A 112 -11.64 8.51 17.06
C TYR A 112 -11.32 7.08 16.65
N LYS A 113 -11.60 6.78 15.40
CA LYS A 113 -11.21 5.56 14.70
C LYS A 113 -10.71 5.89 13.31
N VAL A 114 -9.53 5.41 12.98
CA VAL A 114 -8.99 5.47 11.61
C VAL A 114 -9.50 4.25 10.84
N LYS A 115 -10.07 4.47 9.68
CA LYS A 115 -10.58 3.42 8.79
C LYS A 115 -9.87 3.49 7.46
N ALA A 116 -9.55 2.34 6.90
CA ALA A 116 -9.06 2.25 5.54
C ALA A 116 -9.91 1.26 4.74
N LYS A 117 -9.90 1.39 3.42
CA LYS A 117 -10.62 0.52 2.49
C LYS A 117 -9.83 0.32 1.22
N SER A 118 -9.69 -0.93 0.78
CA SER A 118 -9.02 -1.24 -0.48
C SER A 118 -9.74 -0.62 -1.67
N THR A 119 -8.97 -0.07 -2.61
CA THR A 119 -9.47 0.44 -3.89
C THR A 119 -9.54 -0.65 -4.96
N THR A 120 -8.94 -1.82 -4.71
CA THR A 120 -8.91 -2.93 -5.67
C THR A 120 -10.29 -3.57 -5.75
N PRO A 121 -10.93 -3.65 -6.94
CA PRO A 121 -12.21 -4.30 -7.11
C PRO A 121 -12.21 -5.74 -6.58
N GLY A 122 -13.25 -6.12 -5.84
CA GLY A 122 -13.36 -7.46 -5.23
C GLY A 122 -12.52 -7.68 -3.97
N ASN A 123 -11.60 -6.78 -3.62
CA ASN A 123 -10.85 -6.86 -2.37
C ASN A 123 -11.62 -6.16 -1.24
N LYS A 124 -12.10 -6.94 -0.28
CA LYS A 124 -12.89 -6.45 0.87
C LYS A 124 -12.01 -6.00 2.06
N CYS A 125 -10.69 -5.95 1.89
CA CYS A 125 -9.79 -5.54 2.98
C CYS A 125 -10.10 -4.11 3.44
N ALA A 126 -10.49 -3.98 4.70
CA ALA A 126 -10.85 -2.72 5.34
C ALA A 126 -10.33 -2.68 6.79
N PRO A 127 -9.02 -2.46 6.99
CA PRO A 127 -8.46 -2.40 8.33
C PRO A 127 -8.97 -1.18 9.09
N THR A 128 -9.10 -1.32 10.41
CA THR A 128 -9.46 -0.23 11.31
C THR A 128 -8.47 -0.14 12.47
N LEU A 129 -8.19 1.08 12.92
CA LEU A 129 -7.31 1.37 14.05
C LEU A 129 -8.02 2.33 15.03
N THR A 130 -8.22 1.89 16.25
CA THR A 130 -8.87 2.69 17.29
C THR A 130 -7.86 3.56 18.04
N ARG A 131 -8.33 4.60 18.72
CA ARG A 131 -7.54 5.44 19.62
C ARG A 131 -6.73 4.62 20.64
N SER A 132 -7.27 3.52 21.14
CA SER A 132 -6.58 2.63 22.07
C SER A 132 -5.45 1.80 21.46
N GLY A 133 -5.16 1.98 20.17
CA GLY A 133 -4.13 1.22 19.44
C GLY A 133 -4.58 -0.17 18.98
N LYS A 134 -5.87 -0.53 19.15
CA LYS A 134 -6.39 -1.82 18.66
C LYS A 134 -6.53 -1.77 17.15
N LEU A 135 -5.70 -2.56 16.47
CA LEU A 135 -5.75 -2.77 15.02
C LEU A 135 -6.62 -3.99 14.71
N ASP A 136 -7.65 -3.81 13.89
CA ASP A 136 -8.47 -4.88 13.35
C ASP A 136 -8.19 -5.02 11.84
N THR A 137 -7.77 -6.19 11.43
CA THR A 137 -7.52 -6.59 10.05
C THR A 137 -8.29 -7.85 9.64
N SER A 138 -9.34 -8.19 10.37
CA SER A 138 -10.11 -9.42 10.18
C SER A 138 -10.76 -9.52 8.79
N THR A 139 -11.02 -8.38 8.15
CA THR A 139 -11.55 -8.29 6.78
C THR A 139 -10.48 -8.41 5.69
N CYS A 140 -9.24 -8.51 6.05
CA CYS A 140 -8.11 -8.63 5.15
C CYS A 140 -7.58 -10.05 5.06
#